data_0745fcd1c9db82aef9d0166a92718d75
#
_entry.id   0745fcd1c9db82aef9d0166a92718d75
#
_cell.length_a   1.000
_cell.length_b   1.000
_cell.length_c   1.000
_cell.angle_alpha   90.00
_cell.angle_beta   90.00
_cell.angle_gamma   90.00
#
_symmetry.space_group_name_H-M   'P 1'
#
loop_
_entity.id
_entity.type
_entity.pdbx_description
1 polymer ?
#
loop_
_entity_poly.entity_id
_entity_poly.type
_entity_poly.pdbx_seq_one_letter_code
_entity_poly.pdbx_strand_id
1 'polypeptide(L)'
;MGKKRLIGLMFLLLVLSACGRQHGTGGQQQGTGKSAAHRWTAPLTGIRITNRPAKRAVAVMINNHPLARPQSGLSSADVVYEALAEGEITRFVAIFESHMPAKFGPVRSARPYFIKLAKGYDALYIAHGYSPGAKKLLDSGYVDELNGMQY
;
A
#
# COMPACT_ATOMS: atom_id res chain seq x y z
N MET A 1 19.42 -48.63 48.88
CA MET A 1 18.75 -47.44 48.26
C MET A 1 19.72 -46.27 48.26
N GLY A 2 20.58 -46.08 47.28
CA GLY A 2 21.50 -44.94 47.33
C GLY A 2 22.19 -44.60 46.02
N LYS A 3 22.81 -45.56 45.36
CA LYS A 3 23.70 -45.25 44.21
C LYS A 3 22.99 -44.87 42.93
N LYS A 4 21.82 -45.44 42.66
CA LYS A 4 21.04 -45.14 41.41
C LYS A 4 20.36 -43.76 41.45
N ARG A 5 20.03 -43.21 42.62
CA ARG A 5 19.43 -41.88 42.79
C ARG A 5 20.47 -40.75 42.68
N LEU A 6 21.74 -41.03 43.07
CA LEU A 6 22.82 -40.07 42.99
C LEU A 6 23.26 -39.85 41.53
N ILE A 7 23.26 -40.90 40.70
CA ILE A 7 23.59 -40.80 39.27
C ILE A 7 22.52 -40.01 38.49
N GLY A 8 21.26 -40.16 38.84
CA GLY A 8 20.17 -39.40 38.22
C GLY A 8 20.23 -37.90 38.54
N LEU A 9 20.63 -37.56 39.77
CA LEU A 9 20.77 -36.14 40.19
C LEU A 9 21.99 -35.45 39.54
N MET A 10 23.06 -36.24 39.31
CA MET A 10 24.26 -35.72 38.63
C MET A 10 24.05 -35.50 37.15
N PHE A 11 23.18 -36.30 36.50
CA PHE A 11 22.80 -36.09 35.09
C PHE A 11 21.87 -34.90 34.90
N LEU A 12 21.02 -34.59 35.89
CA LEU A 12 20.11 -33.44 35.83
C LEU A 12 20.86 -32.11 35.98
N LEU A 13 21.98 -32.07 36.71
CA LEU A 13 22.80 -30.88 36.89
C LEU A 13 23.68 -30.54 35.66
N LEU A 14 23.93 -31.52 34.79
CA LEU A 14 24.75 -31.33 33.58
C LEU A 14 23.97 -30.74 32.40
N VAL A 15 22.64 -30.77 32.43
CA VAL A 15 21.80 -30.21 31.35
C VAL A 15 21.52 -28.71 31.50
N LEU A 16 21.76 -28.13 32.70
CA LEU A 16 21.51 -26.72 33.00
C LEU A 16 22.68 -25.77 32.66
N SER A 17 23.84 -26.32 32.26
CA SER A 17 25.04 -25.52 31.92
C SER A 17 25.25 -25.28 30.44
N ALA A 18 24.30 -25.62 29.55
CA ALA A 18 24.40 -25.45 28.11
C ALA A 18 23.93 -24.07 27.57
N CYS A 19 23.70 -23.08 28.44
CA CYS A 19 23.57 -21.68 28.02
C CYS A 19 24.93 -20.99 28.07
N GLY A 20 25.89 -21.53 27.31
CA GLY A 20 27.22 -20.96 27.09
C GLY A 20 27.13 -19.72 26.22
N ARG A 21 27.54 -18.64 26.81
CA ARG A 21 27.79 -17.32 26.25
C ARG A 21 28.79 -17.47 25.10
N GLN A 22 28.31 -17.47 23.85
CA GLN A 22 29.15 -17.34 22.67
C GLN A 22 29.61 -15.87 22.57
N HIS A 23 30.79 -15.59 23.08
CA HIS A 23 31.57 -14.39 22.71
C HIS A 23 32.12 -14.66 21.29
N GLY A 24 31.33 -14.35 20.28
CA GLY A 24 31.77 -14.24 18.92
C GLY A 24 32.47 -12.89 18.75
N THR A 25 33.79 -12.87 18.76
CA THR A 25 34.61 -11.80 18.17
C THR A 25 34.45 -11.91 16.64
N GLY A 26 33.33 -11.41 16.13
CA GLY A 26 33.07 -11.24 14.70
C GLY A 26 33.17 -9.76 14.37
N GLY A 27 34.10 -9.42 13.48
CA GLY A 27 34.46 -8.06 13.11
C GLY A 27 33.22 -7.21 12.77
N GLN A 28 33.19 -6.02 13.36
CA GLN A 28 32.33 -4.94 12.95
C GLN A 28 32.67 -4.55 11.51
N GLN A 29 31.97 -5.10 10.55
CA GLN A 29 31.74 -4.38 9.30
C GLN A 29 30.78 -3.24 9.62
N GLN A 30 31.33 -2.10 9.95
CA GLN A 30 30.64 -0.82 9.85
C GLN A 30 30.27 -0.58 8.41
N GLY A 31 29.17 -1.17 7.98
CA GLY A 31 28.41 -0.70 6.84
C GLY A 31 27.86 0.68 7.20
N THR A 32 28.54 1.74 6.79
CA THR A 32 28.03 3.12 6.81
C THR A 32 26.93 3.29 5.77
N GLY A 33 25.93 2.42 5.77
CA GLY A 33 24.64 2.68 5.18
C GLY A 33 23.88 3.58 6.16
N LYS A 34 23.82 4.89 5.92
CA LYS A 34 22.84 5.75 6.57
C LYS A 34 21.48 5.17 6.24
N SER A 35 20.93 4.32 7.12
CA SER A 35 19.53 3.92 7.07
C SER A 35 18.73 5.20 7.08
N ALA A 36 18.12 5.53 5.94
CA ALA A 36 17.21 6.68 5.85
C ALA A 36 16.13 6.45 6.92
N ALA A 37 16.22 7.20 8.01
CA ALA A 37 15.31 7.03 9.13
C ALA A 37 13.89 7.29 8.62
N HIS A 38 13.04 6.28 8.69
CA HIS A 38 11.62 6.40 8.36
C HIS A 38 10.99 7.45 9.29
N ARG A 39 10.67 8.62 8.75
CA ARG A 39 10.17 9.77 9.53
C ARG A 39 8.65 9.81 9.63
N TRP A 40 7.96 9.12 8.72
CA TRP A 40 6.51 9.24 8.55
C TRP A 40 5.86 7.85 8.54
N THR A 41 4.58 7.84 8.84
CA THR A 41 3.73 6.66 8.66
C THR A 41 2.69 7.01 7.60
N ALA A 42 2.52 6.14 6.61
CA ALA A 42 1.50 6.28 5.58
C ALA A 42 0.10 6.14 6.21
N PRO A 43 -0.78 7.15 6.10
CA PRO A 43 -2.05 7.15 6.83
C PRO A 43 -2.97 5.99 6.45
N LEU A 44 -2.97 5.59 5.16
CA LEU A 44 -3.87 4.55 4.64
C LEU A 44 -3.35 3.12 4.85
N THR A 45 -2.03 2.94 4.96
CA THR A 45 -1.43 1.58 5.03
C THR A 45 -0.72 1.28 6.35
N GLY A 46 -0.42 2.30 7.15
CA GLY A 46 0.37 2.16 8.38
C GLY A 46 1.86 1.86 8.16
N ILE A 47 2.32 1.80 6.91
CA ILE A 47 3.71 1.51 6.56
C ILE A 47 4.59 2.72 6.87
N ARG A 48 5.80 2.45 7.38
CA ARG A 48 6.81 3.50 7.60
C ARG A 48 7.42 3.94 6.28
N ILE A 49 7.43 5.24 6.04
CA ILE A 49 7.92 5.87 4.82
C ILE A 49 8.96 6.94 5.10
N THR A 50 9.84 7.20 4.14
CA THR A 50 10.91 8.19 4.26
C THR A 50 10.43 9.59 3.90
N ASN A 51 9.53 9.70 2.95
CA ASN A 51 8.99 10.96 2.46
C ASN A 51 7.68 11.31 3.21
N ARG A 52 7.41 12.61 3.34
CA ARG A 52 6.12 13.06 3.88
C ARG A 52 5.00 12.63 2.92
N PRO A 53 3.90 12.01 3.41
CA PRO A 53 2.76 11.70 2.57
C PRO A 53 2.14 12.98 1.99
N ALA A 54 1.42 12.85 0.88
CA ALA A 54 0.69 13.95 0.28
C ALA A 54 -0.30 14.55 1.30
N LYS A 55 -0.59 15.85 1.18
CA LYS A 55 -1.58 16.50 2.06
C LYS A 55 -3.00 16.04 1.77
N ARG A 56 -3.23 15.54 0.57
CA ARG A 56 -4.51 15.07 0.09
C ARG A 56 -4.31 13.83 -0.77
N ALA A 57 -5.15 12.83 -0.59
CA ALA A 57 -5.14 11.65 -1.44
C ALA A 57 -5.57 11.98 -2.88
N VAL A 58 -5.09 11.18 -3.83
CA VAL A 58 -5.50 11.23 -5.23
C VAL A 58 -6.13 9.90 -5.60
N ALA A 59 -7.33 9.92 -6.16
CA ALA A 59 -8.07 8.75 -6.61
C ALA A 59 -8.11 8.71 -8.13
N VAL A 60 -7.54 7.69 -8.75
CA VAL A 60 -7.41 7.58 -10.21
C VAL A 60 -8.23 6.43 -10.74
N MET A 61 -9.06 6.70 -11.76
CA MET A 61 -9.78 5.66 -12.50
C MET A 61 -8.86 4.96 -13.47
N ILE A 62 -8.54 3.70 -13.23
CA ILE A 62 -7.62 2.90 -14.05
C ILE A 62 -8.37 1.80 -14.78
N ASN A 63 -8.08 1.67 -16.09
CA ASN A 63 -8.65 0.66 -16.96
C ASN A 63 -8.13 -0.73 -16.60
N ASN A 64 -9.02 -1.73 -16.54
CA ASN A 64 -8.61 -3.12 -16.34
C ASN A 64 -8.97 -4.03 -17.53
N HIS A 65 -9.31 -3.46 -18.68
CA HIS A 65 -9.49 -4.24 -19.89
C HIS A 65 -8.20 -5.03 -20.22
N PRO A 66 -8.26 -6.29 -20.69
CA PRO A 66 -7.05 -7.07 -21.01
C PRO A 66 -6.06 -6.35 -21.92
N LEU A 67 -6.53 -5.62 -22.92
CA LEU A 67 -5.67 -4.84 -23.84
C LEU A 67 -5.05 -3.58 -23.19
N ALA A 68 -5.43 -3.22 -21.97
CA ALA A 68 -4.90 -2.09 -21.26
C ALA A 68 -3.80 -2.48 -20.26
N ARG A 69 -3.46 -3.74 -20.20
CA ARG A 69 -2.44 -4.29 -19.29
C ARG A 69 -1.06 -4.38 -19.98
N PRO A 70 0.05 -4.19 -19.24
CA PRO A 70 0.11 -3.85 -17.83
C PRO A 70 -0.21 -2.37 -17.56
N GLN A 71 -0.87 -2.11 -16.43
CA GLN A 71 -1.15 -0.75 -15.99
C GLN A 71 0.12 -0.09 -15.45
N SER A 72 0.24 1.24 -15.63
CA SER A 72 1.33 2.03 -15.06
C SER A 72 0.95 2.53 -13.66
N GLY A 73 1.88 2.47 -12.73
CA GLY A 73 1.77 3.09 -11.40
C GLY A 73 0.83 2.40 -10.41
N LEU A 74 0.08 1.37 -10.82
CA LEU A 74 -0.91 0.72 -9.96
C LEU A 74 -0.29 0.11 -8.70
N SER A 75 0.91 -0.44 -8.79
CA SER A 75 1.65 -1.02 -7.66
C SER A 75 2.10 -0.01 -6.60
N SER A 76 2.02 1.28 -6.90
CA SER A 76 2.34 2.37 -5.97
C SER A 76 1.12 2.87 -5.20
N ALA A 77 -0.07 2.35 -5.49
CA ALA A 77 -1.29 2.76 -4.80
C ALA A 77 -1.32 2.24 -3.36
N ASP A 78 -1.79 3.07 -2.44
CA ASP A 78 -2.01 2.69 -1.05
C ASP A 78 -3.22 1.77 -0.90
N VAL A 79 -4.28 2.02 -1.69
CA VAL A 79 -5.51 1.22 -1.72
C VAL A 79 -5.99 1.09 -3.16
N VAL A 80 -6.44 -0.10 -3.54
CA VAL A 80 -7.05 -0.36 -4.86
C VAL A 80 -8.40 -1.03 -4.66
N TYR A 81 -9.44 -0.42 -5.20
CA TYR A 81 -10.75 -1.04 -5.32
C TYR A 81 -10.96 -1.53 -6.75
N GLU A 82 -11.35 -2.77 -6.89
CA GLU A 82 -11.79 -3.34 -8.16
C GLU A 82 -13.30 -3.55 -8.12
N ALA A 83 -14.00 -3.06 -9.14
CA ALA A 83 -15.42 -3.30 -9.31
C ALA A 83 -15.80 -3.42 -10.77
N LEU A 84 -16.91 -4.11 -11.05
CA LEU A 84 -17.50 -4.22 -12.38
C LEU A 84 -17.86 -2.82 -12.91
N ALA A 85 -17.58 -2.62 -14.18
CA ALA A 85 -18.01 -1.42 -14.92
C ALA A 85 -19.07 -1.79 -15.95
N GLU A 86 -18.70 -2.07 -17.19
CA GLU A 86 -19.61 -2.51 -18.24
C GLU A 86 -19.04 -3.75 -18.95
N GLY A 87 -19.92 -4.59 -19.49
CA GLY A 87 -19.56 -5.73 -20.34
C GLY A 87 -18.62 -6.71 -19.63
N GLU A 88 -18.89 -7.02 -18.36
CA GLU A 88 -18.09 -7.92 -17.51
C GLU A 88 -16.62 -7.48 -17.32
N ILE A 89 -16.32 -6.23 -17.70
CA ILE A 89 -14.98 -5.66 -17.52
C ILE A 89 -14.96 -4.87 -16.20
N THR A 90 -13.95 -5.12 -15.39
CA THR A 90 -13.72 -4.35 -14.17
C THR A 90 -12.92 -3.07 -14.46
N ARG A 91 -12.95 -2.15 -13.51
CA ARG A 91 -12.04 -1.01 -13.40
C ARG A 91 -11.49 -0.92 -12.00
N PHE A 92 -10.34 -0.29 -11.88
CA PHE A 92 -9.78 0.06 -10.58
C PHE A 92 -10.06 1.53 -10.28
N VAL A 93 -10.35 1.83 -9.00
CA VAL A 93 -10.04 3.13 -8.43
C VAL A 93 -8.83 2.95 -7.51
N ALA A 94 -7.73 3.56 -7.89
CA ALA A 94 -6.47 3.48 -7.16
C ALA A 94 -6.28 4.77 -6.35
N ILE A 95 -6.04 4.63 -5.05
CA ILE A 95 -5.87 5.73 -4.10
C ILE A 95 -4.39 5.86 -3.78
N PHE A 96 -3.85 7.06 -3.96
CA PHE A 96 -2.45 7.39 -3.72
C PHE A 96 -2.34 8.50 -2.68
N GLU A 97 -1.56 8.30 -1.65
CA GLU A 97 -1.24 9.29 -0.62
C GLU A 97 0.21 9.20 -0.15
N SER A 98 0.70 7.98 0.14
CA SER A 98 2.07 7.77 0.64
C SER A 98 3.12 7.91 -0.45
N HIS A 99 2.79 7.53 -1.66
CA HIS A 99 3.67 7.60 -2.81
C HIS A 99 2.90 7.94 -4.08
N MET A 100 3.30 9.03 -4.74
CA MET A 100 2.75 9.43 -6.03
C MET A 100 3.68 8.94 -7.15
N PRO A 101 3.23 8.01 -8.01
CA PRO A 101 4.04 7.56 -9.14
C PRO A 101 4.19 8.67 -10.18
N ALA A 102 5.30 8.66 -10.92
CA ALA A 102 5.52 9.62 -12.01
C ALA A 102 4.53 9.44 -13.17
N LYS A 103 3.91 8.26 -13.29
CA LYS A 103 2.94 7.92 -14.33
C LYS A 103 1.94 6.91 -13.79
N PHE A 104 0.66 7.12 -14.12
CA PHE A 104 -0.41 6.15 -13.84
C PHE A 104 -1.37 6.05 -15.04
N GLY A 105 -2.03 4.92 -15.16
CA GLY A 105 -3.02 4.67 -16.21
C GLY A 105 -2.91 3.29 -16.86
N PRO A 106 -3.68 3.07 -17.94
CA PRO A 106 -4.52 4.04 -18.67
C PRO A 106 -5.72 4.51 -17.85
N VAL A 107 -5.97 5.83 -17.86
CA VAL A 107 -7.10 6.43 -17.15
C VAL A 107 -8.40 6.19 -17.92
N ARG A 108 -9.51 5.96 -17.20
CA ARG A 108 -10.81 5.66 -17.79
C ARG A 108 -11.93 6.47 -17.16
N SER A 109 -13.12 6.28 -17.75
CA SER A 109 -14.32 7.08 -17.45
C SER A 109 -14.85 6.81 -16.04
N ALA A 110 -15.29 7.86 -15.39
CA ALA A 110 -15.94 7.87 -14.09
C ALA A 110 -17.27 7.10 -14.08
N ARG A 111 -17.59 6.53 -12.91
CA ARG A 111 -18.90 5.95 -12.58
C ARG A 111 -19.32 6.42 -11.19
N PRO A 112 -20.63 6.54 -10.91
CA PRO A 112 -21.10 7.14 -9.65
C PRO A 112 -20.55 6.46 -8.39
N TYR A 113 -20.47 5.13 -8.39
CA TYR A 113 -19.98 4.36 -7.24
C TYR A 113 -18.48 4.57 -6.99
N PHE A 114 -17.66 4.72 -8.01
CA PHE A 114 -16.23 5.03 -7.88
C PHE A 114 -16.02 6.47 -7.36
N ILE A 115 -16.84 7.43 -7.81
CA ILE A 115 -16.81 8.81 -7.28
C ILE A 115 -17.13 8.80 -5.77
N LYS A 116 -18.13 8.02 -5.35
CA LYS A 116 -18.48 7.89 -3.93
C LYS A 116 -17.36 7.26 -3.10
N LEU A 117 -16.65 6.27 -3.63
CA LEU A 117 -15.45 5.71 -2.99
C LEU A 117 -14.37 6.78 -2.82
N ALA A 118 -14.05 7.52 -3.88
CA ALA A 118 -13.05 8.60 -3.83
C ALA A 118 -13.45 9.70 -2.82
N LYS A 119 -14.74 10.03 -2.72
CA LYS A 119 -15.27 10.99 -1.74
C LYS A 119 -15.00 10.56 -0.31
N GLY A 120 -15.06 9.26 -0.02
CA GLY A 120 -14.76 8.71 1.31
C GLY A 120 -13.32 9.01 1.78
N TYR A 121 -12.40 9.26 0.86
CA TYR A 121 -11.01 9.64 1.13
C TYR A 121 -10.75 11.15 1.02
N ASP A 122 -11.77 11.95 0.75
CA ASP A 122 -11.63 13.37 0.36
C ASP A 122 -10.58 13.58 -0.75
N ALA A 123 -10.46 12.61 -1.65
CA ALA A 123 -9.44 12.57 -2.69
C ALA A 123 -9.74 13.52 -3.84
N LEU A 124 -8.68 14.06 -4.48
CA LEU A 124 -8.77 14.61 -5.82
C LEU A 124 -9.05 13.46 -6.79
N TYR A 125 -10.18 13.51 -7.50
CA TYR A 125 -10.62 12.44 -8.39
C TYR A 125 -10.13 12.66 -9.82
N ILE A 126 -9.44 11.67 -10.40
CA ILE A 126 -8.90 11.75 -11.76
C ILE A 126 -9.58 10.70 -12.65
N ALA A 127 -10.19 11.15 -13.75
CA ALA A 127 -10.86 10.31 -14.73
C ALA A 127 -10.68 10.86 -16.15
N HIS A 128 -10.97 10.02 -17.16
CA HIS A 128 -11.08 10.45 -18.56
C HIS A 128 -12.46 10.06 -19.10
N GLY A 129 -13.38 11.02 -19.11
CA GLY A 129 -14.78 10.81 -19.43
C GLY A 129 -15.63 10.34 -18.25
N TYR A 130 -16.90 10.11 -18.49
CA TYR A 130 -17.91 9.79 -17.48
C TYR A 130 -19.15 9.12 -18.07
N SER A 131 -19.91 8.38 -17.26
CA SER A 131 -21.29 8.01 -17.56
C SER A 131 -22.26 9.17 -17.25
N PRO A 132 -23.50 9.18 -17.77
CA PRO A 132 -24.48 10.24 -17.47
C PRO A 132 -24.70 10.43 -15.96
N GLY A 133 -24.78 9.34 -15.18
CA GLY A 133 -24.92 9.43 -13.72
C GLY A 133 -23.68 9.97 -13.01
N ALA A 134 -22.47 9.65 -13.51
CA ALA A 134 -21.23 10.21 -13.00
C ALA A 134 -21.14 11.71 -13.31
N LYS A 135 -21.52 12.13 -14.52
CA LYS A 135 -21.54 13.55 -14.90
C LYS A 135 -22.35 14.42 -13.95
N LYS A 136 -23.53 13.96 -13.54
CA LYS A 136 -24.37 14.69 -12.59
C LYS A 136 -23.67 14.93 -11.23
N LEU A 137 -22.89 13.95 -10.75
CA LEU A 137 -22.11 14.10 -9.50
C LEU A 137 -20.92 15.06 -9.69
N LEU A 138 -20.23 14.97 -10.82
CA LEU A 138 -19.08 15.84 -11.12
C LEU A 138 -19.56 17.28 -11.29
N ASP A 139 -20.59 17.54 -12.10
CA ASP A 139 -21.18 18.86 -12.32
C ASP A 139 -21.69 19.52 -11.02
N SER A 140 -22.13 18.71 -10.04
CA SER A 140 -22.59 19.21 -8.74
C SER A 140 -21.45 19.58 -7.77
N GLY A 141 -20.18 19.36 -8.16
CA GLY A 141 -19.04 19.57 -7.26
C GLY A 141 -18.99 18.57 -6.10
N TYR A 142 -19.57 17.36 -6.27
CA TYR A 142 -19.58 16.33 -5.23
C TYR A 142 -18.17 15.88 -4.83
N VAL A 143 -17.21 15.90 -5.76
CA VAL A 143 -15.77 15.74 -5.53
C VAL A 143 -15.03 16.78 -6.36
N ASP A 144 -13.82 17.16 -5.92
CA ASP A 144 -12.90 17.88 -6.79
C ASP A 144 -12.33 16.90 -7.83
N GLU A 145 -12.29 17.30 -9.08
CA GLU A 145 -11.90 16.39 -10.17
C GLU A 145 -10.90 17.03 -11.16
N LEU A 146 -10.14 16.14 -11.80
CA LEU A 146 -9.43 16.41 -13.05
C LEU A 146 -9.95 15.42 -14.11
N ASN A 147 -10.58 15.94 -15.15
CA ASN A 147 -11.16 15.14 -16.21
C ASN A 147 -10.43 15.40 -17.53
N GLY A 148 -9.77 14.36 -18.06
CA GLY A 148 -9.03 14.46 -19.32
C GLY A 148 -9.85 14.80 -20.57
N MET A 149 -11.17 14.93 -20.44
CA MET A 149 -12.05 15.46 -21.51
C MET A 149 -12.08 16.99 -21.55
N GLN A 150 -11.52 17.65 -20.53
CA GLN A 150 -11.53 19.11 -20.37
C GLN A 150 -10.19 19.77 -20.72
N TYR A 151 -9.14 18.96 -20.93
CA TYR A 151 -7.76 19.40 -21.20
C TYR A 151 -7.21 18.82 -22.49
#